data_85a0a5ec368cff327860ec6a7cd8ad4b
#
_entry.id   85a0a5ec368cff327860ec6a7cd8ad4b
#
_cell.length_a   1.000
_cell.length_b   1.000
_cell.length_c   1.000
_cell.angle_alpha   90.00
_cell.angle_beta   90.00
_cell.angle_gamma   90.00
#
_symmetry.space_group_name_H-M   'P 1'
#
loop_
_entity.id
_entity.type
_entity.pdbx_description
1 polymer ?
#
loop_
_entity_poly.entity_id
_entity_poly.type
_entity_poly.pdbx_seq_one_letter_code
_entity_poly.pdbx_strand_id
1 'polypeptide(L)'
;MRSYFATSLCGAFMAACAWFCLWVIAYYFINDPELAILLFPFSLRLGMTLHTRSSYWPAIYIAEWGLTIALALLLDEPQWLTVLIASALSIPITWFAKRYYYGDQNRHLLIMASVIMVTALINIAVVGSHVPSIYMVWLVSITGGLMLVPMCYLVWNYLFQNKWAPLSSHLINTAVEFKIRHIALYSLLLVASILIQTSLPDELRRFAPFCMAIPIILLAVRYGWQGALLATLFNSVALIAAHSGVSKLEITDLLLSLSAQTITGILLGLAVQKQKDLNQKLRNELSRNQNLSRQLITAEESVRRDIARELHDEIGQNITAIRTQASIIKRIDAAEMSVRCADTIETLSLNVYDTTKRLLTKLRPKMLDDLDLKESVEQLIREMEFSDHGVDIQLNWQGDYSCLSDTLKVTIFRLCQESLNNAYKYAQASEIRIELTLDEQVSLFITDNGIGFKTQDLMNGMGVRGMQERVQALGGKMAINSTPSISGTQISIALPKM
;
A
#
# COMPACT_ATOMS: atom_id res chain seq x y z
N MET A 1 13.07 36.87 24.86
CA MET A 1 12.15 37.95 24.46
C MET A 1 12.53 38.58 23.14
N ARG A 2 13.76 39.05 22.89
CA ARG A 2 14.17 39.69 21.62
C ARG A 2 13.95 38.83 20.36
N SER A 3 14.21 37.54 20.42
CA SER A 3 13.99 36.62 19.30
C SER A 3 12.49 36.46 18.93
N TYR A 4 11.63 36.37 19.93
CA TYR A 4 10.16 36.28 19.72
C TYR A 4 9.57 37.57 19.12
N PHE A 5 10.07 38.71 19.54
CA PHE A 5 9.61 39.99 19.00
C PHE A 5 10.01 40.15 17.53
N ALA A 6 11.26 39.81 17.19
CA ALA A 6 11.74 39.88 15.81
C ALA A 6 10.99 38.93 14.88
N THR A 7 10.75 37.68 15.32
CA THR A 7 9.98 36.70 14.53
C THR A 7 8.52 37.10 14.37
N SER A 8 7.89 37.69 15.39
CA SER A 8 6.53 38.20 15.33
C SER A 8 6.40 39.37 14.38
N LEU A 9 7.36 40.31 14.40
CA LEU A 9 7.40 41.48 13.52
C LEU A 9 7.60 41.05 12.04
N CYS A 10 8.52 40.15 11.79
CA CYS A 10 8.74 39.59 10.45
C CYS A 10 7.49 38.86 9.93
N GLY A 11 6.84 38.07 10.79
CA GLY A 11 5.60 37.39 10.46
C GLY A 11 4.45 38.35 10.17
N ALA A 12 4.31 39.43 10.94
CA ALA A 12 3.31 40.48 10.70
C ALA A 12 3.56 41.20 9.35
N PHE A 13 4.82 41.52 9.05
CA PHE A 13 5.19 42.16 7.78
C PHE A 13 4.87 41.24 6.59
N MET A 14 5.26 39.98 6.66
CA MET A 14 4.95 38.99 5.61
C MET A 14 3.44 38.81 5.43
N ALA A 15 2.70 38.73 6.54
CA ALA A 15 1.24 38.64 6.50
C ALA A 15 0.60 39.88 5.88
N ALA A 16 1.10 41.10 6.20
CA ALA A 16 0.62 42.34 5.61
C ALA A 16 0.90 42.43 4.11
N CYS A 17 2.09 42.05 3.66
CA CYS A 17 2.42 42.01 2.23
C CYS A 17 1.52 41.00 1.49
N ALA A 18 1.37 39.78 2.01
CA ALA A 18 0.53 38.77 1.38
C ALA A 18 -0.95 39.21 1.35
N TRP A 19 -1.45 39.82 2.44
CA TRP A 19 -2.80 40.34 2.54
C TRP A 19 -3.05 41.42 1.47
N PHE A 20 -2.12 42.39 1.35
CA PHE A 20 -2.24 43.49 0.39
C PHE A 20 -2.21 42.95 -1.04
N CYS A 21 -1.27 42.09 -1.40
CA CYS A 21 -1.20 41.50 -2.74
C CYS A 21 -2.51 40.74 -3.09
N LEU A 22 -3.03 39.96 -2.16
CA LEU A 22 -4.27 39.23 -2.37
C LEU A 22 -5.48 40.13 -2.46
N TRP A 23 -5.50 41.26 -1.72
CA TRP A 23 -6.54 42.24 -1.85
C TRP A 23 -6.51 42.91 -3.23
N VAL A 24 -5.34 43.31 -3.75
CA VAL A 24 -5.21 43.88 -5.09
C VAL A 24 -5.72 42.91 -6.17
N ILE A 25 -5.37 41.64 -6.06
CA ILE A 25 -5.84 40.60 -7.01
C ILE A 25 -7.37 40.45 -6.91
N ALA A 26 -7.93 40.36 -5.71
CA ALA A 26 -9.35 40.24 -5.50
C ALA A 26 -10.12 41.47 -5.97
N TYR A 27 -9.60 42.67 -5.71
CA TYR A 27 -10.21 43.92 -6.16
C TYR A 27 -10.24 44.02 -7.69
N TYR A 28 -9.15 43.66 -8.33
CA TYR A 28 -9.08 43.66 -9.80
C TYR A 28 -10.10 42.68 -10.41
N PHE A 29 -10.41 41.57 -9.70
CA PHE A 29 -11.35 40.54 -10.14
C PHE A 29 -12.81 40.93 -9.91
N ILE A 30 -13.16 41.40 -8.68
CA ILE A 30 -14.56 41.67 -8.29
C ILE A 30 -14.99 43.09 -8.59
N ASN A 31 -14.04 43.99 -8.68
CA ASN A 31 -14.25 45.45 -8.82
C ASN A 31 -15.17 46.04 -7.72
N ASP A 32 -15.15 45.42 -6.55
CA ASP A 32 -15.84 45.85 -5.34
C ASP A 32 -14.86 45.68 -4.17
N PRO A 33 -14.45 46.78 -3.53
CA PRO A 33 -13.35 46.72 -2.57
C PRO A 33 -13.69 46.02 -1.27
N GLU A 34 -14.95 46.05 -0.82
CA GLU A 34 -15.40 45.35 0.41
C GLU A 34 -15.44 43.83 0.18
N LEU A 35 -16.05 43.40 -0.92
CA LEU A 35 -16.05 42.00 -1.31
C LEU A 35 -14.64 41.46 -1.58
N ALA A 36 -13.74 42.29 -2.07
CA ALA A 36 -12.34 41.91 -2.29
C ALA A 36 -11.62 41.57 -0.98
N ILE A 37 -11.91 42.28 0.13
CA ILE A 37 -11.36 41.94 1.45
C ILE A 37 -11.85 40.57 1.91
N LEU A 38 -13.13 40.27 1.70
CA LEU A 38 -13.73 39.00 2.13
C LEU A 38 -13.24 37.79 1.31
N LEU A 39 -12.92 37.98 0.03
CA LEU A 39 -12.53 36.87 -0.84
C LEU A 39 -11.20 36.22 -0.39
N PHE A 40 -10.11 36.94 -0.49
CA PHE A 40 -8.79 36.35 -0.23
C PHE A 40 -8.16 36.82 1.09
N PRO A 41 -8.09 38.10 1.42
CA PRO A 41 -7.42 38.58 2.62
C PRO A 41 -7.99 37.99 3.93
N PHE A 42 -9.31 38.04 4.08
CA PHE A 42 -10.01 37.45 5.23
C PHE A 42 -9.74 35.93 5.34
N SER A 43 -9.80 35.23 4.22
CA SER A 43 -9.56 33.79 4.15
C SER A 43 -8.10 33.41 4.42
N LEU A 44 -7.13 34.22 3.97
CA LEU A 44 -5.71 34.08 4.32
C LEU A 44 -5.52 34.18 5.84
N ARG A 45 -6.04 35.24 6.46
CA ARG A 45 -5.95 35.43 7.91
C ARG A 45 -6.56 34.24 8.66
N LEU A 46 -7.76 33.78 8.22
CA LEU A 46 -8.43 32.64 8.80
C LEU A 46 -7.55 31.35 8.73
N GLY A 47 -6.94 31.09 7.58
CA GLY A 47 -6.00 30.00 7.40
C GLY A 47 -4.77 30.13 8.27
N MET A 48 -4.16 31.32 8.34
CA MET A 48 -2.98 31.56 9.17
C MET A 48 -3.28 31.38 10.66
N THR A 49 -4.40 31.94 11.17
CA THR A 49 -4.75 31.83 12.59
C THR A 49 -5.09 30.40 13.02
N LEU A 50 -5.71 29.61 12.14
CA LEU A 50 -6.03 28.21 12.43
C LEU A 50 -4.74 27.37 12.60
N HIS A 51 -3.70 27.62 11.80
CA HIS A 51 -2.49 26.79 11.75
C HIS A 51 -1.32 27.31 12.61
N THR A 52 -1.26 28.62 12.93
CA THR A 52 -0.19 29.18 13.77
C THR A 52 -0.53 29.12 15.26
N ARG A 53 0.48 29.20 16.13
CA ARG A 53 0.26 29.31 17.59
C ARG A 53 -0.51 30.58 17.93
N SER A 54 -1.40 30.50 18.93
CA SER A 54 -2.19 31.64 19.39
C SER A 54 -1.38 32.87 19.81
N SER A 55 -0.11 32.67 20.21
CA SER A 55 0.82 33.77 20.52
C SER A 55 1.16 34.67 19.32
N TYR A 56 0.98 34.21 18.09
CA TYR A 56 1.21 35.01 16.86
C TYR A 56 -0.07 35.69 16.33
N TRP A 57 -1.25 35.35 16.86
CA TRP A 57 -2.52 35.90 16.42
C TRP A 57 -2.58 37.44 16.49
N PRO A 58 -2.13 38.08 17.59
CA PRO A 58 -2.18 39.55 17.65
C PRO A 58 -1.43 40.21 16.49
N ALA A 59 -0.28 39.66 16.08
CA ALA A 59 0.49 40.20 14.96
C ALA A 59 -0.26 40.10 13.62
N ILE A 60 -0.97 38.97 13.40
CA ILE A 60 -1.76 38.75 12.16
C ILE A 60 -2.98 39.66 12.13
N TYR A 61 -3.72 39.79 13.26
CA TYR A 61 -4.89 40.68 13.33
C TYR A 61 -4.52 42.16 13.24
N ILE A 62 -3.40 42.58 13.86
CA ILE A 62 -2.92 43.96 13.74
C ILE A 62 -2.56 44.29 12.29
N ALA A 63 -1.94 43.35 11.56
CA ALA A 63 -1.64 43.54 10.14
C ALA A 63 -2.90 43.68 9.30
N GLU A 64 -3.91 42.80 9.48
CA GLU A 64 -5.20 42.89 8.79
C GLU A 64 -5.95 44.18 9.12
N TRP A 65 -6.14 44.47 10.40
CA TRP A 65 -6.91 45.64 10.84
C TRP A 65 -6.22 46.94 10.47
N GLY A 66 -4.88 47.00 10.61
CA GLY A 66 -4.11 48.17 10.21
C GLY A 66 -4.23 48.48 8.72
N LEU A 67 -4.13 47.47 7.85
CA LEU A 67 -4.30 47.66 6.42
C LEU A 67 -5.75 47.97 6.04
N THR A 68 -6.74 47.32 6.65
CA THR A 68 -8.16 47.61 6.39
C THR A 68 -8.52 49.05 6.77
N ILE A 69 -8.05 49.52 7.93
CA ILE A 69 -8.26 50.91 8.38
C ILE A 69 -7.51 51.87 7.44
N ALA A 70 -6.25 51.61 7.11
CA ALA A 70 -5.46 52.47 6.23
C ALA A 70 -6.12 52.60 4.84
N LEU A 71 -6.61 51.50 4.27
CA LEU A 71 -7.31 51.50 2.98
C LEU A 71 -8.65 52.22 3.05
N ALA A 72 -9.46 51.99 4.13
CA ALA A 72 -10.75 52.66 4.35
C ALA A 72 -10.58 54.19 4.41
N LEU A 73 -9.50 54.65 5.05
CA LEU A 73 -9.20 56.08 5.13
C LEU A 73 -8.66 56.67 3.81
N LEU A 74 -7.84 55.87 3.07
CA LEU A 74 -7.29 56.34 1.78
C LEU A 74 -8.32 56.43 0.68
N LEU A 75 -9.34 55.59 0.69
CA LEU A 75 -10.36 55.50 -0.34
C LEU A 75 -11.70 56.20 0.09
N ASP A 76 -11.71 56.82 1.28
CA ASP A 76 -12.87 57.50 1.87
C ASP A 76 -14.14 56.63 1.95
N GLU A 77 -13.98 55.36 2.28
CA GLU A 77 -15.04 54.37 2.36
C GLU A 77 -15.16 53.79 3.77
N PRO A 78 -15.85 54.48 4.70
CA PRO A 78 -15.94 54.08 6.10
C PRO A 78 -16.72 52.77 6.30
N GLN A 79 -17.51 52.33 5.31
CA GLN A 79 -18.33 51.11 5.37
C GLN A 79 -17.46 49.85 5.56
N TRP A 80 -16.20 49.86 5.12
CA TRP A 80 -15.28 48.71 5.28
C TRP A 80 -14.91 48.39 6.73
N LEU A 81 -15.16 49.33 7.64
CA LEU A 81 -14.98 49.09 9.06
C LEU A 81 -15.89 47.99 9.59
N THR A 82 -16.99 47.66 8.89
CA THR A 82 -17.87 46.53 9.23
C THR A 82 -17.13 45.19 9.12
N VAL A 83 -16.19 45.06 8.18
CA VAL A 83 -15.35 43.87 8.03
C VAL A 83 -14.48 43.63 9.28
N LEU A 84 -14.08 44.67 10.00
CA LEU A 84 -13.35 44.53 11.28
C LEU A 84 -14.19 43.84 12.33
N ILE A 85 -15.50 44.11 12.36
CA ILE A 85 -16.43 43.44 13.28
C ILE A 85 -16.54 41.96 12.94
N ALA A 86 -16.67 41.63 11.64
CA ALA A 86 -16.70 40.25 11.19
C ALA A 86 -15.35 39.51 11.50
N SER A 87 -14.22 40.21 11.31
CA SER A 87 -12.90 39.72 11.69
C SER A 87 -12.81 39.45 13.19
N ALA A 88 -13.25 40.38 14.05
CA ALA A 88 -13.25 40.19 15.50
C ALA A 88 -14.15 39.03 15.96
N LEU A 89 -15.35 38.90 15.39
CA LEU A 89 -16.27 37.81 15.69
C LEU A 89 -15.75 36.43 15.26
N SER A 90 -14.81 36.36 14.33
CA SER A 90 -14.17 35.11 13.94
C SER A 90 -13.13 34.60 14.95
N ILE A 91 -12.64 35.43 15.91
CA ILE A 91 -11.64 35.05 16.91
C ILE A 91 -12.10 33.89 17.79
N PRO A 92 -13.29 33.97 18.46
CA PRO A 92 -13.77 32.88 19.29
C PRO A 92 -14.02 31.60 18.50
N ILE A 93 -14.44 31.70 17.25
CA ILE A 93 -14.68 30.52 16.38
C ILE A 93 -13.38 29.80 16.09
N THR A 94 -12.35 30.54 15.64
CA THR A 94 -11.03 29.97 15.37
C THR A 94 -10.36 29.43 16.62
N TRP A 95 -10.55 30.11 17.78
CA TRP A 95 -10.05 29.64 19.07
C TRP A 95 -10.70 28.31 19.49
N PHE A 96 -12.03 28.23 19.37
CA PHE A 96 -12.79 27.01 19.67
C PHE A 96 -12.41 25.88 18.71
N ALA A 97 -12.38 26.13 17.40
CA ALA A 97 -12.00 25.16 16.40
C ALA A 97 -10.59 24.60 16.65
N LYS A 98 -9.65 25.47 17.03
CA LYS A 98 -8.28 25.08 17.33
C LYS A 98 -8.17 24.11 18.51
N ARG A 99 -9.06 24.16 19.48
CA ARG A 99 -9.11 23.22 20.61
C ARG A 99 -9.39 21.78 20.17
N TYR A 100 -10.10 21.60 19.05
CA TYR A 100 -10.46 20.31 18.47
C TYR A 100 -9.59 19.96 17.26
N TYR A 101 -8.65 20.82 16.89
CA TYR A 101 -7.80 20.68 15.70
C TYR A 101 -6.64 19.72 15.96
N TYR A 102 -6.97 18.41 16.16
CA TYR A 102 -6.02 17.32 16.37
C TYR A 102 -6.59 16.03 15.76
N GLY A 103 -5.72 15.05 15.48
CA GLY A 103 -6.11 13.74 14.95
C GLY A 103 -5.83 13.59 13.44
N ASP A 104 -6.67 12.82 12.77
CA ASP A 104 -6.49 12.46 11.38
C ASP A 104 -6.74 13.62 10.41
N GLN A 105 -6.15 13.54 9.22
CA GLN A 105 -6.27 14.51 8.15
C GLN A 105 -7.74 14.84 7.78
N ASN A 106 -8.61 13.82 7.73
CA ASN A 106 -10.03 14.03 7.43
C ASN A 106 -10.71 14.92 8.46
N ARG A 107 -10.33 14.79 9.73
CA ARG A 107 -10.82 15.63 10.81
C ARG A 107 -10.37 17.08 10.66
N HIS A 108 -9.12 17.31 10.27
CA HIS A 108 -8.62 18.66 9.98
C HIS A 108 -9.41 19.32 8.85
N LEU A 109 -9.68 18.60 7.76
CA LEU A 109 -10.46 19.12 6.63
C LEU A 109 -11.94 19.42 7.03
N LEU A 110 -12.55 18.57 7.83
CA LEU A 110 -13.91 18.81 8.35
C LEU A 110 -13.98 20.05 9.25
N ILE A 111 -12.98 20.22 10.13
CA ILE A 111 -12.92 21.41 10.99
C ILE A 111 -12.69 22.67 10.15
N MET A 112 -11.81 22.63 9.14
CA MET A 112 -11.63 23.76 8.23
C MET A 112 -12.91 24.11 7.50
N ALA A 113 -13.63 23.12 6.96
CA ALA A 113 -14.90 23.33 6.28
C ALA A 113 -15.96 23.94 7.23
N SER A 114 -16.05 23.46 8.47
CA SER A 114 -16.99 24.01 9.46
C SER A 114 -16.64 25.46 9.84
N VAL A 115 -15.37 25.79 10.01
CA VAL A 115 -14.91 27.17 10.28
C VAL A 115 -15.24 28.10 9.11
N ILE A 116 -14.99 27.67 7.88
CA ILE A 116 -15.33 28.44 6.68
C ILE A 116 -16.82 28.71 6.62
N MET A 117 -17.67 27.70 6.85
CA MET A 117 -19.12 27.85 6.82
C MET A 117 -19.62 28.82 7.90
N VAL A 118 -19.16 28.67 9.14
CA VAL A 118 -19.59 29.54 10.26
C VAL A 118 -19.10 30.97 10.05
N THR A 119 -17.88 31.18 9.59
CA THR A 119 -17.38 32.56 9.31
C THR A 119 -18.06 33.18 8.11
N ALA A 120 -18.46 32.42 7.08
CA ALA A 120 -19.27 32.93 5.97
C ALA A 120 -20.64 33.40 6.44
N LEU A 121 -21.30 32.69 7.36
CA LEU A 121 -22.57 33.13 7.97
C LEU A 121 -22.42 34.43 8.78
N ILE A 122 -21.32 34.61 9.50
CA ILE A 122 -21.03 35.86 10.21
C ILE A 122 -20.81 37.01 9.22
N ASN A 123 -20.06 36.78 8.13
CA ASN A 123 -19.87 37.78 7.11
C ASN A 123 -21.16 38.22 6.48
N ILE A 124 -22.12 37.31 6.26
CA ILE A 124 -23.48 37.64 5.80
C ILE A 124 -24.21 38.52 6.83
N ALA A 125 -24.16 38.16 8.10
CA ALA A 125 -24.88 38.89 9.15
C ALA A 125 -24.34 40.30 9.36
N VAL A 126 -23.01 40.50 9.22
CA VAL A 126 -22.36 41.78 9.49
C VAL A 126 -22.28 42.67 8.24
N VAL A 127 -21.81 42.11 7.14
CA VAL A 127 -21.50 42.85 5.89
C VAL A 127 -22.69 42.84 4.93
N GLY A 128 -23.53 41.80 4.97
CA GLY A 128 -24.65 41.61 4.05
C GLY A 128 -25.73 42.71 4.09
N SER A 129 -25.77 43.52 5.17
CA SER A 129 -26.69 44.66 5.28
C SER A 129 -26.32 45.86 4.42
N HIS A 130 -25.04 45.95 4.01
CA HIS A 130 -24.50 47.09 3.26
C HIS A 130 -24.26 46.76 1.79
N VAL A 131 -24.18 45.49 1.45
CA VAL A 131 -23.89 45.01 0.09
C VAL A 131 -25.21 44.73 -0.67
N PRO A 132 -25.30 45.05 -1.97
CA PRO A 132 -26.51 44.87 -2.77
C PRO A 132 -27.03 43.42 -2.86
N SER A 133 -26.16 42.43 -2.64
CA SER A 133 -26.51 41.01 -2.76
C SER A 133 -25.90 40.19 -1.63
N ILE A 134 -26.73 39.69 -0.72
CA ILE A 134 -26.35 38.76 0.36
C ILE A 134 -25.73 37.49 -0.21
N TYR A 135 -26.21 37.02 -1.35
CA TYR A 135 -25.69 35.84 -2.04
C TYR A 135 -24.22 36.02 -2.45
N MET A 136 -23.83 37.21 -2.91
CA MET A 136 -22.45 37.54 -3.26
C MET A 136 -21.51 37.45 -2.05
N VAL A 137 -21.92 38.00 -0.89
CA VAL A 137 -21.12 37.92 0.35
C VAL A 137 -20.88 36.47 0.74
N TRP A 138 -21.92 35.65 0.66
CA TRP A 138 -21.79 34.20 0.94
C TRP A 138 -20.86 33.49 0.00
N LEU A 139 -21.06 33.69 -1.31
CA LEU A 139 -20.27 33.02 -2.35
C LEU A 139 -18.79 33.40 -2.30
N VAL A 140 -18.50 34.70 -2.11
CA VAL A 140 -17.14 35.23 -1.97
C VAL A 140 -16.44 34.63 -0.74
N SER A 141 -17.12 34.64 0.41
CA SER A 141 -16.55 34.12 1.66
C SER A 141 -16.24 32.62 1.59
N ILE A 142 -17.14 31.83 0.98
CA ILE A 142 -16.93 30.38 0.82
C ILE A 142 -15.83 30.10 -0.18
N THR A 143 -15.84 30.75 -1.37
CA THR A 143 -14.85 30.51 -2.41
C THR A 143 -13.44 30.81 -1.90
N GLY A 144 -13.26 31.99 -1.29
CA GLY A 144 -11.97 32.38 -0.70
C GLY A 144 -11.52 31.40 0.40
N GLY A 145 -12.45 31.05 1.31
CA GLY A 145 -12.20 30.09 2.38
C GLY A 145 -11.74 28.73 1.86
N LEU A 146 -12.48 28.15 0.92
CA LEU A 146 -12.15 26.86 0.32
C LEU A 146 -10.82 26.86 -0.43
N MET A 147 -10.45 27.97 -1.05
CA MET A 147 -9.17 28.09 -1.78
C MET A 147 -7.98 28.28 -0.83
N LEU A 148 -8.06 29.21 0.13
CA LEU A 148 -6.89 29.63 0.89
C LEU A 148 -6.69 28.88 2.20
N VAL A 149 -7.74 28.50 2.93
CA VAL A 149 -7.58 27.84 4.22
C VAL A 149 -6.90 26.46 4.10
N PRO A 150 -7.29 25.58 3.16
CA PRO A 150 -6.57 24.34 2.94
C PRO A 150 -5.15 24.53 2.37
N MET A 151 -4.91 25.59 1.61
CA MET A 151 -3.56 25.93 1.15
C MET A 151 -2.64 26.33 2.30
N CYS A 152 -3.13 27.14 3.24
CA CYS A 152 -2.38 27.45 4.47
C CYS A 152 -2.05 26.18 5.26
N TYR A 153 -2.97 25.22 5.34
CA TYR A 153 -2.70 23.91 5.96
C TYR A 153 -1.60 23.15 5.22
N LEU A 154 -1.64 23.13 3.89
CA LEU A 154 -0.65 22.43 3.08
C LEU A 154 0.76 23.03 3.29
N VAL A 155 0.88 24.36 3.24
CA VAL A 155 2.14 25.06 3.49
C VAL A 155 2.65 24.80 4.91
N TRP A 156 1.77 24.89 5.91
CA TRP A 156 2.11 24.62 7.31
C TRP A 156 2.56 23.17 7.52
N ASN A 157 1.84 22.21 6.95
CA ASN A 157 2.18 20.79 7.03
C ASN A 157 3.53 20.50 6.39
N TYR A 158 3.80 21.11 5.24
CA TYR A 158 5.08 20.93 4.55
C TYR A 158 6.26 21.55 5.33
N LEU A 159 6.08 22.75 5.88
CA LEU A 159 7.16 23.46 6.55
C LEU A 159 7.43 22.98 7.98
N PHE A 160 6.40 22.54 8.72
CA PHE A 160 6.51 22.29 10.15
C PHE A 160 6.23 20.85 10.60
N GLN A 161 5.45 20.07 9.86
CA GLN A 161 5.17 18.67 10.21
C GLN A 161 6.13 17.66 9.59
N ASN A 162 6.68 17.93 8.43
CA ASN A 162 7.75 17.11 7.92
C ASN A 162 8.93 17.23 8.89
N LYS A 163 9.09 16.21 9.73
CA LYS A 163 10.32 16.09 10.54
C LYS A 163 11.46 16.10 9.54
N TRP A 164 12.23 17.16 9.55
CA TRP A 164 13.53 17.19 8.92
C TRP A 164 14.34 16.10 9.60
N ALA A 165 14.33 14.89 9.06
CA ALA A 165 15.16 13.81 9.55
C ALA A 165 16.61 14.31 9.44
N PRO A 166 17.42 14.24 10.49
CA PRO A 166 18.82 14.58 10.38
C PRO A 166 19.38 13.73 9.24
N LEU A 167 20.08 14.36 8.31
CA LEU A 167 20.74 13.72 7.18
C LEU A 167 21.63 12.60 7.72
N SER A 168 21.13 11.39 7.76
CA SER A 168 21.95 10.21 8.01
C SER A 168 22.81 9.96 6.77
N SER A 169 24.03 9.51 6.95
CA SER A 169 24.97 9.22 5.87
C SER A 169 24.41 8.30 4.77
N HIS A 170 23.38 7.52 5.08
CA HIS A 170 22.67 6.65 4.15
C HIS A 170 21.69 7.40 3.22
N LEU A 171 21.21 8.58 3.60
CA LEU A 171 20.30 9.42 2.80
C LEU A 171 21.04 10.28 1.76
N ILE A 172 22.35 10.44 1.93
CA ILE A 172 23.21 11.23 1.00
C ILE A 172 23.39 10.51 -0.34
N ASN A 173 23.19 9.20 -0.40
CA ASN A 173 23.36 8.41 -1.62
C ASN A 173 22.10 8.29 -2.50
N THR A 174 20.95 8.80 -2.06
CA THR A 174 19.79 8.92 -2.93
C THR A 174 19.83 10.30 -3.58
N ALA A 175 20.36 10.36 -4.80
CA ALA A 175 20.25 11.54 -5.64
C ALA A 175 18.78 11.97 -5.67
N VAL A 176 18.51 13.24 -5.31
CA VAL A 176 17.19 13.85 -5.49
C VAL A 176 16.95 13.89 -7.00
N GLU A 177 16.34 12.84 -7.55
CA GLU A 177 15.91 12.85 -8.93
C GLU A 177 14.78 13.87 -9.10
N PHE A 178 15.14 15.08 -9.46
CA PHE A 178 14.17 16.02 -10.03
C PHE A 178 13.62 15.40 -11.31
N LYS A 179 12.42 14.86 -11.22
CA LYS A 179 11.73 14.32 -12.40
C LYS A 179 11.26 15.48 -13.28
N ILE A 180 12.21 16.16 -13.92
CA ILE A 180 12.02 17.34 -14.81
C ILE A 180 10.87 17.09 -15.81
N ARG A 181 10.73 15.86 -16.30
CA ARG A 181 9.64 15.46 -17.21
C ARG A 181 8.25 15.72 -16.63
N HIS A 182 8.06 15.53 -15.31
CA HIS A 182 6.77 15.75 -14.67
C HIS A 182 6.50 17.25 -14.47
N ILE A 183 7.52 18.00 -14.08
CA ILE A 183 7.40 19.47 -13.95
C ILE A 183 7.07 20.06 -15.32
N ALA A 184 7.78 19.67 -16.37
CA ALA A 184 7.50 20.09 -17.73
C ALA A 184 6.08 19.73 -18.20
N LEU A 185 5.62 18.51 -17.90
CA LEU A 185 4.25 18.07 -18.25
C LEU A 185 3.20 18.93 -17.54
N TYR A 186 3.36 19.19 -16.24
CA TYR A 186 2.38 20.00 -15.50
C TYR A 186 2.41 21.48 -15.91
N SER A 187 3.59 22.02 -16.20
CA SER A 187 3.73 23.36 -16.77
C SER A 187 3.06 23.45 -18.14
N LEU A 188 3.25 22.44 -18.99
CA LEU A 188 2.59 22.36 -20.29
C LEU A 188 1.06 22.29 -20.16
N LEU A 189 0.54 21.46 -19.24
CA LEU A 189 -0.89 21.36 -18.98
C LEU A 189 -1.48 22.66 -18.45
N LEU A 190 -0.76 23.39 -17.61
CA LEU A 190 -1.17 24.70 -17.12
C LEU A 190 -1.24 25.71 -18.27
N VAL A 191 -0.19 25.80 -19.09
CA VAL A 191 -0.15 26.69 -20.26
C VAL A 191 -1.27 26.33 -21.24
N ALA A 192 -1.48 25.05 -21.52
CA ALA A 192 -2.58 24.58 -22.38
C ALA A 192 -3.95 24.99 -21.81
N SER A 193 -4.14 24.87 -20.50
CA SER A 193 -5.38 25.29 -19.82
C SER A 193 -5.64 26.79 -19.99
N ILE A 194 -4.61 27.64 -19.83
CA ILE A 194 -4.72 29.08 -20.03
C ILE A 194 -5.04 29.40 -21.51
N LEU A 195 -4.35 28.77 -22.44
CA LEU A 195 -4.57 28.98 -23.88
C LEU A 195 -6.00 28.55 -24.29
N ILE A 196 -6.50 27.44 -23.80
CA ILE A 196 -7.88 27.00 -24.05
C ILE A 196 -8.87 28.08 -23.55
N GLN A 197 -8.68 28.60 -22.34
CA GLN A 197 -9.58 29.62 -21.79
C GLN A 197 -9.58 30.93 -22.57
N THR A 198 -8.42 31.35 -23.05
CA THR A 198 -8.29 32.62 -23.79
C THR A 198 -8.70 32.51 -25.26
N SER A 199 -8.62 31.32 -25.85
CA SER A 199 -8.89 31.11 -27.29
C SER A 199 -10.28 30.55 -27.60
N LEU A 200 -11.05 30.08 -26.57
CA LEU A 200 -12.38 29.57 -26.81
C LEU A 200 -13.38 30.66 -27.16
N PRO A 201 -14.21 30.51 -28.20
CA PRO A 201 -15.35 31.37 -28.50
C PRO A 201 -16.31 31.47 -27.31
N ASP A 202 -17.00 32.61 -27.19
CA ASP A 202 -17.87 32.89 -26.03
C ASP A 202 -18.95 31.80 -25.80
N GLU A 203 -19.43 31.18 -26.88
CA GLU A 203 -20.43 30.09 -26.82
C GLU A 203 -19.87 28.82 -26.17
N LEU A 204 -18.60 28.51 -26.37
CA LEU A 204 -17.92 27.32 -25.82
C LEU A 204 -17.24 27.58 -24.49
N ARG A 205 -17.09 28.85 -24.08
CA ARG A 205 -16.44 29.26 -22.82
C ARG A 205 -17.12 28.66 -21.59
N ARG A 206 -18.43 28.33 -21.67
CA ARG A 206 -19.17 27.65 -20.59
C ARG A 206 -18.65 26.22 -20.32
N PHE A 207 -17.97 25.61 -21.29
CA PHE A 207 -17.37 24.26 -21.13
C PHE A 207 -15.92 24.28 -20.66
N ALA A 208 -15.27 25.47 -20.63
CA ALA A 208 -13.90 25.62 -20.17
C ALA A 208 -13.64 24.99 -18.77
N PRO A 209 -14.53 25.10 -17.79
CA PRO A 209 -14.34 24.46 -16.46
C PRO A 209 -14.16 22.95 -16.51
N PHE A 210 -14.74 22.25 -17.50
CA PHE A 210 -14.57 20.79 -17.64
C PHE A 210 -13.16 20.45 -18.15
N CYS A 211 -12.60 21.23 -19.05
CA CYS A 211 -11.23 21.03 -19.52
C CYS A 211 -10.21 21.26 -18.39
N MET A 212 -10.51 22.18 -17.46
CA MET A 212 -9.70 22.43 -16.28
C MET A 212 -9.73 21.31 -15.24
N ALA A 213 -10.73 20.44 -15.28
CA ALA A 213 -10.78 19.27 -14.38
C ALA A 213 -9.65 18.28 -14.71
N ILE A 214 -9.15 18.23 -15.94
CA ILE A 214 -8.12 17.27 -16.36
C ILE A 214 -6.82 17.42 -15.55
N PRO A 215 -6.20 18.60 -15.43
CA PRO A 215 -5.01 18.80 -14.59
C PRO A 215 -5.27 18.44 -13.12
N ILE A 216 -6.46 18.75 -12.59
CA ILE A 216 -6.83 18.45 -11.21
C ILE A 216 -6.88 16.93 -11.00
N ILE A 217 -7.51 16.19 -11.91
CA ILE A 217 -7.60 14.73 -11.85
C ILE A 217 -6.21 14.10 -11.94
N LEU A 218 -5.38 14.52 -12.88
CA LEU A 218 -4.03 13.97 -13.06
C LEU A 218 -3.14 14.20 -11.84
N LEU A 219 -3.17 15.42 -11.27
CA LEU A 219 -2.41 15.74 -10.07
C LEU A 219 -2.98 15.06 -8.82
N ALA A 220 -4.31 14.92 -8.71
CA ALA A 220 -4.97 14.16 -7.65
C ALA A 220 -4.56 12.68 -7.68
N VAL A 221 -4.59 12.05 -8.84
CA VAL A 221 -4.20 10.64 -8.99
C VAL A 221 -2.74 10.44 -8.60
N ARG A 222 -1.85 11.36 -8.89
CA ARG A 222 -0.42 11.21 -8.61
C ARG A 222 -0.04 11.60 -7.19
N TYR A 223 -0.49 12.75 -6.72
CA TYR A 223 -0.07 13.37 -5.45
C TYR A 223 -1.17 13.42 -4.38
N GLY A 224 -2.33 12.80 -4.66
CA GLY A 224 -3.47 12.82 -3.75
C GLY A 224 -4.10 14.21 -3.66
N TRP A 225 -4.70 14.50 -2.50
CA TRP A 225 -5.42 15.75 -2.27
C TRP A 225 -4.53 17.00 -2.32
N GLN A 226 -3.24 16.87 -2.00
CA GLN A 226 -2.27 17.97 -2.08
C GLN A 226 -2.06 18.42 -3.52
N GLY A 227 -1.92 17.45 -4.43
CA GLY A 227 -1.83 17.72 -5.87
C GLY A 227 -3.09 18.32 -6.44
N ALA A 228 -4.26 17.86 -5.99
CA ALA A 228 -5.55 18.43 -6.39
C ALA A 228 -5.69 19.89 -5.97
N LEU A 229 -5.33 20.23 -4.72
CA LEU A 229 -5.36 21.61 -4.23
C LEU A 229 -4.42 22.54 -5.01
N LEU A 230 -3.20 22.11 -5.28
CA LEU A 230 -2.27 22.88 -6.10
C LEU A 230 -2.82 23.12 -7.51
N ALA A 231 -3.40 22.09 -8.12
CA ALA A 231 -4.01 22.22 -9.45
C ALA A 231 -5.20 23.18 -9.44
N THR A 232 -6.07 23.10 -8.42
CA THR A 232 -7.21 24.04 -8.29
C THR A 232 -6.75 25.47 -8.09
N LEU A 233 -5.71 25.70 -7.30
CA LEU A 233 -5.13 27.03 -7.12
C LEU A 233 -4.60 27.60 -8.44
N PHE A 234 -3.79 26.84 -9.18
CA PHE A 234 -3.26 27.28 -10.47
C PHE A 234 -4.36 27.54 -11.50
N ASN A 235 -5.37 26.66 -11.56
CA ASN A 235 -6.54 26.88 -12.43
C ASN A 235 -7.31 28.14 -12.04
N SER A 236 -7.44 28.41 -10.74
CA SER A 236 -8.14 29.60 -10.24
C SER A 236 -7.41 30.89 -10.60
N VAL A 237 -6.08 30.90 -10.46
CA VAL A 237 -5.25 32.03 -10.88
C VAL A 237 -5.38 32.26 -12.39
N ALA A 238 -5.33 31.18 -13.19
CA ALA A 238 -5.48 31.27 -14.63
C ALA A 238 -6.86 31.80 -15.03
N LEU A 239 -7.93 31.34 -14.36
CA LEU A 239 -9.30 31.75 -14.62
C LEU A 239 -9.49 33.24 -14.27
N ILE A 240 -8.99 33.69 -13.13
CA ILE A 240 -9.03 35.09 -12.71
C ILE A 240 -8.27 35.97 -13.69
N ALA A 241 -7.07 35.57 -14.13
CA ALA A 241 -6.26 36.32 -15.09
C ALA A 241 -6.90 36.43 -16.48
N ALA A 242 -7.66 35.39 -16.90
CA ALA A 242 -8.35 35.38 -18.20
C ALA A 242 -9.61 36.27 -18.25
N HIS A 243 -10.22 36.57 -17.09
CA HIS A 243 -11.53 37.24 -17.00
C HIS A 243 -11.47 38.64 -16.40
N SER A 244 -10.44 39.39 -16.68
CA SER A 244 -10.34 40.78 -16.29
C SER A 244 -11.35 41.66 -17.06
N GLY A 245 -12.23 42.39 -16.33
CA GLY A 245 -13.18 43.34 -16.91
C GLY A 245 -14.60 42.82 -17.18
N VAL A 246 -15.05 41.83 -16.46
CA VAL A 246 -16.32 41.07 -16.66
C VAL A 246 -17.51 41.69 -15.92
N SER A 247 -18.73 41.43 -16.41
CA SER A 247 -19.99 41.84 -15.79
C SER A 247 -20.25 41.14 -14.43
N LYS A 248 -21.08 41.75 -13.52
CA LYS A 248 -21.39 41.17 -12.19
C LYS A 248 -22.01 39.77 -12.26
N LEU A 249 -22.79 39.46 -13.30
CA LEU A 249 -23.42 38.15 -13.48
C LEU A 249 -22.35 37.06 -13.80
N GLU A 250 -21.35 37.40 -14.60
CA GLU A 250 -20.25 36.48 -14.95
C GLU A 250 -19.34 36.21 -13.75
N ILE A 251 -19.19 37.20 -12.82
CA ILE A 251 -18.43 37.01 -11.58
C ILE A 251 -19.07 35.95 -10.69
N THR A 252 -20.39 35.92 -10.58
CA THR A 252 -21.09 34.87 -9.78
C THR A 252 -20.86 33.48 -10.35
N ASP A 253 -20.95 33.32 -11.65
CA ASP A 253 -20.73 32.04 -12.33
C ASP A 253 -19.28 31.57 -12.17
N LEU A 254 -18.33 32.50 -12.22
CA LEU A 254 -16.91 32.22 -11.99
C LEU A 254 -16.62 31.78 -10.56
N LEU A 255 -17.15 32.48 -9.56
CA LEU A 255 -17.00 32.12 -8.15
C LEU A 255 -17.63 30.77 -7.84
N LEU A 256 -18.81 30.48 -8.40
CA LEU A 256 -19.47 29.18 -8.28
C LEU A 256 -18.60 28.07 -8.92
N SER A 257 -18.06 28.30 -10.09
CA SER A 257 -17.17 27.37 -10.78
C SER A 257 -15.89 27.10 -9.98
N LEU A 258 -15.26 28.15 -9.43
CA LEU A 258 -14.08 28.03 -8.57
C LEU A 258 -14.35 27.21 -7.31
N SER A 259 -15.47 27.48 -6.64
CA SER A 259 -15.85 26.75 -5.44
C SER A 259 -16.15 25.28 -5.74
N ALA A 260 -16.90 24.99 -6.80
CA ALA A 260 -17.21 23.64 -7.25
C ALA A 260 -15.95 22.84 -7.63
N GLN A 261 -15.03 23.45 -8.38
CA GLN A 261 -13.74 22.83 -8.74
C GLN A 261 -12.90 22.51 -7.50
N THR A 262 -12.85 23.42 -6.54
CA THR A 262 -12.05 23.22 -5.33
C THR A 262 -12.64 22.08 -4.47
N ILE A 263 -13.95 22.05 -4.27
CA ILE A 263 -14.63 20.96 -3.55
C ILE A 263 -14.39 19.62 -4.26
N THR A 264 -14.62 19.58 -5.56
CA THR A 264 -14.43 18.36 -6.35
C THR A 264 -12.98 17.90 -6.30
N GLY A 265 -12.02 18.82 -6.40
CA GLY A 265 -10.59 18.51 -6.31
C GLY A 265 -10.21 17.92 -4.93
N ILE A 266 -10.70 18.51 -3.85
CA ILE A 266 -10.46 18.00 -2.48
C ILE A 266 -11.07 16.61 -2.31
N LEU A 267 -12.33 16.41 -2.68
CA LEU A 267 -13.01 15.11 -2.55
C LEU A 267 -12.36 14.02 -3.38
N LEU A 268 -12.01 14.32 -4.63
CA LEU A 268 -11.31 13.40 -5.51
C LEU A 268 -9.93 13.05 -4.96
N GLY A 269 -9.19 14.05 -4.51
CA GLY A 269 -7.87 13.86 -3.93
C GLY A 269 -7.90 12.99 -2.67
N LEU A 270 -8.88 13.18 -1.80
CA LEU A 270 -9.11 12.34 -0.61
C LEU A 270 -9.47 10.89 -0.99
N ALA A 271 -10.35 10.71 -1.97
CA ALA A 271 -10.73 9.38 -2.43
C ALA A 271 -9.53 8.61 -2.97
N VAL A 272 -8.72 9.24 -3.83
CA VAL A 272 -7.50 8.66 -4.38
C VAL A 272 -6.48 8.35 -3.29
N GLN A 273 -6.28 9.25 -2.33
CA GLN A 273 -5.38 9.03 -1.21
C GLN A 273 -5.81 7.81 -0.39
N LYS A 274 -7.08 7.74 -0.01
CA LYS A 274 -7.63 6.60 0.72
C LYS A 274 -7.46 5.28 -0.02
N GLN A 275 -7.65 5.29 -1.34
CA GLN A 275 -7.44 4.12 -2.18
C GLN A 275 -5.98 3.66 -2.18
N LYS A 276 -5.03 4.60 -2.29
CA LYS A 276 -3.59 4.29 -2.20
C LYS A 276 -3.23 3.69 -0.85
N ASP A 277 -3.70 4.27 0.24
CA ASP A 277 -3.43 3.80 1.61
C ASP A 277 -3.99 2.39 1.83
N LEU A 278 -5.21 2.11 1.34
CA LEU A 278 -5.81 0.79 1.38
C LEU A 278 -5.01 -0.24 0.56
N ASN A 279 -4.61 0.12 -0.65
CA ASN A 279 -3.80 -0.75 -1.49
C ASN A 279 -2.43 -1.05 -0.85
N GLN A 280 -1.83 -0.06 -0.20
CA GLN A 280 -0.56 -0.26 0.51
C GLN A 280 -0.72 -1.20 1.71
N LYS A 281 -1.77 -1.01 2.52
CA LYS A 281 -2.10 -1.91 3.64
C LYS A 281 -2.33 -3.34 3.15
N LEU A 282 -3.10 -3.51 2.09
CA LEU A 282 -3.37 -4.83 1.50
C LEU A 282 -2.08 -5.52 1.03
N ARG A 283 -1.18 -4.79 0.35
CA ARG A 283 0.12 -5.33 -0.07
C ARG A 283 0.97 -5.76 1.12
N ASN A 284 1.00 -4.95 2.18
CA ASN A 284 1.76 -5.26 3.39
C ASN A 284 1.20 -6.51 4.09
N GLU A 285 -0.13 -6.65 4.18
CA GLU A 285 -0.78 -7.84 4.76
C GLU A 285 -0.52 -9.09 3.93
N LEU A 286 -0.60 -9.00 2.60
CA LEU A 286 -0.25 -10.11 1.70
C LEU A 286 1.20 -10.56 1.88
N SER A 287 2.14 -9.62 1.93
CA SER A 287 3.56 -9.91 2.17
C SER A 287 3.78 -10.56 3.54
N ARG A 288 3.10 -10.05 4.57
CA ARG A 288 3.16 -10.63 5.93
C ARG A 288 2.62 -12.06 5.97
N ASN A 289 1.49 -12.31 5.33
CA ASN A 289 0.90 -13.65 5.26
C ASN A 289 1.81 -14.65 4.52
N GLN A 290 2.43 -14.22 3.41
CA GLN A 290 3.40 -15.04 2.71
C GLN A 290 4.61 -15.38 3.57
N ASN A 291 5.14 -14.40 4.31
CA ASN A 291 6.28 -14.63 5.22
C ASN A 291 5.89 -15.58 6.37
N LEU A 292 4.71 -15.43 6.96
CA LEU A 292 4.22 -16.33 7.99
C LEU A 292 4.05 -17.77 7.46
N SER A 293 3.51 -17.92 6.26
CA SER A 293 3.36 -19.24 5.63
C SER A 293 4.72 -19.92 5.40
N ARG A 294 5.75 -19.15 4.95
CA ARG A 294 7.12 -19.66 4.81
C ARG A 294 7.70 -20.11 6.15
N GLN A 295 7.54 -19.29 7.19
CA GLN A 295 8.00 -19.63 8.54
C GLN A 295 7.35 -20.90 9.09
N LEU A 296 6.04 -21.07 8.86
CA LEU A 296 5.31 -22.29 9.27
C LEU A 296 5.87 -23.53 8.60
N ILE A 297 6.13 -23.50 7.29
CA ILE A 297 6.73 -24.65 6.57
C ILE A 297 8.11 -24.96 7.12
N THR A 298 8.95 -23.95 7.31
CA THR A 298 10.30 -24.14 7.86
C THR A 298 10.24 -24.74 9.28
N ALA A 299 9.34 -24.25 10.12
CA ALA A 299 9.15 -24.76 11.47
C ALA A 299 8.61 -26.21 11.46
N GLU A 300 7.64 -26.52 10.59
CA GLU A 300 7.12 -27.90 10.43
C GLU A 300 8.25 -28.86 10.03
N GLU A 301 9.06 -28.50 9.05
CA GLU A 301 10.17 -29.35 8.61
C GLU A 301 11.27 -29.48 9.69
N SER A 302 11.52 -28.42 10.49
CA SER A 302 12.44 -28.51 11.63
C SER A 302 11.93 -29.50 12.67
N VAL A 303 10.67 -29.42 13.08
CA VAL A 303 10.06 -30.34 14.05
C VAL A 303 10.10 -31.80 13.52
N ARG A 304 9.75 -31.99 12.24
CA ARG A 304 9.85 -33.32 11.62
C ARG A 304 11.27 -33.87 11.63
N ARG A 305 12.27 -33.01 11.39
CA ARG A 305 13.69 -33.38 11.46
C ARG A 305 14.10 -33.81 12.85
N ASP A 306 13.72 -33.05 13.86
CA ASP A 306 14.09 -33.31 15.24
C ASP A 306 13.44 -34.59 15.74
N ILE A 307 12.14 -34.81 15.50
CA ILE A 307 11.43 -36.05 15.82
C ILE A 307 12.08 -37.25 15.10
N ALA A 308 12.39 -37.10 13.81
CA ALA A 308 12.99 -38.22 13.07
C ALA A 308 14.37 -38.60 13.63
N ARG A 309 15.19 -37.62 14.02
CA ARG A 309 16.50 -37.89 14.63
C ARG A 309 16.37 -38.55 15.99
N GLU A 310 15.49 -38.04 16.87
CA GLU A 310 15.25 -38.58 18.22
C GLU A 310 14.73 -40.03 18.15
N LEU A 311 13.73 -40.30 17.29
CA LEU A 311 13.22 -41.65 17.08
C LEU A 311 14.30 -42.61 16.54
N HIS A 312 15.17 -42.15 15.63
CA HIS A 312 16.27 -42.96 15.09
C HIS A 312 17.27 -43.32 16.18
N ASP A 313 17.69 -42.35 16.96
CA ASP A 313 18.73 -42.54 17.97
C ASP A 313 18.23 -43.35 19.15
N GLU A 314 17.06 -43.04 19.71
CA GLU A 314 16.55 -43.70 20.90
C GLU A 314 15.97 -45.07 20.61
N ILE A 315 15.07 -45.20 19.65
CA ILE A 315 14.41 -46.48 19.33
C ILE A 315 15.42 -47.41 18.63
N GLY A 316 16.24 -46.91 17.71
CA GLY A 316 17.23 -47.74 17.02
C GLY A 316 18.29 -48.33 17.95
N GLN A 317 18.76 -47.57 18.94
CA GLN A 317 19.69 -48.04 19.95
C GLN A 317 19.04 -49.08 20.88
N ASN A 318 17.82 -48.82 21.37
CA ASN A 318 17.11 -49.71 22.25
C ASN A 318 16.81 -51.06 21.57
N ILE A 319 16.35 -51.05 20.33
CA ILE A 319 16.10 -52.26 19.55
C ILE A 319 17.39 -53.08 19.36
N THR A 320 18.50 -52.40 19.06
CA THR A 320 19.79 -53.06 18.90
C THR A 320 20.24 -53.70 20.22
N ALA A 321 20.06 -53.05 21.34
CA ALA A 321 20.35 -53.59 22.66
C ALA A 321 19.49 -54.85 22.99
N ILE A 322 18.17 -54.79 22.72
CA ILE A 322 17.24 -55.90 22.94
C ILE A 322 17.64 -57.11 22.08
N ARG A 323 17.96 -56.91 20.79
CA ARG A 323 18.42 -57.97 19.90
C ARG A 323 19.74 -58.59 20.36
N THR A 324 20.67 -57.80 20.85
CA THR A 324 21.93 -58.25 21.39
C THR A 324 21.71 -59.14 22.60
N GLN A 325 20.83 -58.75 23.53
CA GLN A 325 20.50 -59.55 24.71
C GLN A 325 19.79 -60.85 24.33
N ALA A 326 18.85 -60.84 23.40
CA ALA A 326 18.19 -62.04 22.88
C ALA A 326 19.21 -63.02 22.24
N SER A 327 20.18 -62.53 21.48
CA SER A 327 21.24 -63.28 20.89
C SER A 327 22.19 -63.92 21.95
N ILE A 328 22.46 -63.19 23.04
CA ILE A 328 23.26 -63.74 24.18
C ILE A 328 22.52 -64.86 24.86
N ILE A 329 21.21 -64.71 25.14
CA ILE A 329 20.37 -65.74 25.74
C ILE A 329 20.40 -67.03 24.92
N LYS A 330 20.28 -66.95 23.57
CA LYS A 330 20.38 -68.09 22.65
C LYS A 330 21.68 -68.85 22.76
N ARG A 331 22.79 -68.15 23.09
CA ARG A 331 24.15 -68.73 23.14
C ARG A 331 24.44 -69.36 24.50
N ILE A 332 23.85 -68.86 25.57
CA ILE A 332 24.20 -69.25 26.94
C ILE A 332 23.23 -70.36 27.43
N ASP A 333 21.97 -70.31 27.10
CA ASP A 333 20.93 -71.25 27.58
C ASP A 333 20.36 -72.06 26.40
N ALA A 334 20.69 -73.37 26.34
CA ALA A 334 20.23 -74.29 25.33
C ALA A 334 18.85 -74.92 25.63
N ALA A 335 18.16 -74.47 26.67
CA ALA A 335 16.81 -74.96 26.96
C ALA A 335 15.84 -74.52 25.84
N GLU A 336 15.05 -75.45 25.32
CA GLU A 336 14.15 -75.20 24.17
C GLU A 336 13.21 -73.98 24.38
N MET A 337 12.74 -73.80 25.61
CA MET A 337 11.89 -72.67 25.99
C MET A 337 12.65 -71.35 25.94
N SER A 338 13.89 -71.26 26.39
CA SER A 338 14.71 -70.02 26.37
C SER A 338 15.06 -69.61 24.94
N VAL A 339 15.37 -70.57 24.07
CA VAL A 339 15.62 -70.34 22.65
C VAL A 339 14.39 -69.81 21.96
N ARG A 340 13.21 -70.41 22.17
CA ARG A 340 11.92 -69.95 21.61
C ARG A 340 11.58 -68.51 22.07
N CYS A 341 11.76 -68.23 23.38
CA CYS A 341 11.54 -66.88 23.90
C CYS A 341 12.48 -65.85 23.24
N ALA A 342 13.75 -66.19 23.12
CA ALA A 342 14.75 -65.32 22.46
C ALA A 342 14.43 -65.07 20.98
N ASP A 343 14.00 -66.10 20.22
CA ASP A 343 13.53 -66.00 18.84
C ASP A 343 12.31 -65.06 18.72
N THR A 344 11.36 -65.18 19.66
CA THR A 344 10.19 -64.30 19.69
C THR A 344 10.58 -62.85 19.95
N ILE A 345 11.48 -62.58 20.90
CA ILE A 345 12.00 -61.22 21.20
C ILE A 345 12.73 -60.64 20.00
N GLU A 346 13.56 -61.44 19.33
CA GLU A 346 14.27 -61.00 18.13
C GLU A 346 13.31 -60.65 17.00
N THR A 347 12.29 -61.47 16.74
CA THR A 347 11.28 -61.23 15.72
C THR A 347 10.44 -59.96 16.02
N LEU A 348 10.01 -59.78 17.28
CA LEU A 348 9.27 -58.60 17.68
C LEU A 348 10.13 -57.35 17.56
N SER A 349 11.39 -57.41 17.93
CA SER A 349 12.34 -56.28 17.79
C SER A 349 12.54 -55.90 16.34
N LEU A 350 12.65 -56.86 15.42
CA LEU A 350 12.74 -56.61 13.98
C LEU A 350 11.45 -55.92 13.47
N ASN A 351 10.29 -56.38 13.86
CA ASN A 351 9.00 -55.77 13.48
C ASN A 351 8.87 -54.33 13.96
N VAL A 352 9.31 -54.06 15.20
CA VAL A 352 9.34 -52.68 15.72
C VAL A 352 10.34 -51.80 14.93
N TYR A 353 11.53 -52.35 14.63
CA TYR A 353 12.53 -51.66 13.83
C TYR A 353 11.99 -51.28 12.45
N ASP A 354 11.39 -52.24 11.72
CA ASP A 354 10.85 -51.99 10.38
C ASP A 354 9.68 -51.00 10.41
N THR A 355 8.84 -51.07 11.46
CA THR A 355 7.76 -50.10 11.64
C THR A 355 8.29 -48.70 11.91
N THR A 356 9.28 -48.57 12.77
CA THR A 356 9.95 -47.31 13.07
C THR A 356 10.64 -46.73 11.82
N LYS A 357 11.37 -47.57 11.06
CA LYS A 357 12.00 -47.20 9.82
C LYS A 357 10.97 -46.62 8.80
N ARG A 358 9.82 -47.28 8.65
CA ARG A 358 8.72 -46.79 7.79
C ARG A 358 8.13 -45.47 8.28
N LEU A 359 7.99 -45.26 9.58
CA LEU A 359 7.53 -43.99 10.15
C LEU A 359 8.54 -42.88 9.92
N LEU A 360 9.83 -43.15 10.11
CA LEU A 360 10.91 -42.22 9.87
C LEU A 360 10.95 -41.74 8.41
N THR A 361 10.80 -42.67 7.45
CA THR A 361 10.75 -42.37 6.03
C THR A 361 9.56 -41.45 5.68
N LYS A 362 8.42 -41.63 6.37
CA LYS A 362 7.26 -40.73 6.21
C LYS A 362 7.48 -39.36 6.85
N LEU A 363 8.10 -39.29 8.02
CA LEU A 363 8.36 -38.05 8.74
C LEU A 363 9.44 -37.19 8.03
N ARG A 364 10.58 -37.83 7.68
CA ARG A 364 11.65 -37.17 6.94
C ARG A 364 12.44 -38.17 6.12
N PRO A 365 12.69 -37.87 4.84
CA PRO A 365 13.61 -38.67 4.05
C PRO A 365 15.05 -38.44 4.56
N LYS A 366 15.64 -39.40 5.24
CA LYS A 366 17.05 -39.36 5.69
C LYS A 366 18.00 -39.16 4.52
N MET A 367 17.57 -39.50 3.32
CA MET A 367 18.32 -39.39 2.07
C MET A 367 18.80 -37.97 1.78
N LEU A 368 18.02 -36.93 2.10
CA LEU A 368 18.41 -35.53 1.86
C LEU A 368 19.48 -35.00 2.83
N ASP A 369 19.78 -35.76 3.91
CA ASP A 369 20.87 -35.41 4.83
C ASP A 369 22.22 -35.98 4.35
N ASP A 370 22.19 -37.10 3.66
CA ASP A 370 23.38 -37.86 3.26
C ASP A 370 23.68 -37.80 1.75
N LEU A 371 22.65 -37.48 0.93
CA LEU A 371 22.72 -37.49 -0.54
C LEU A 371 22.31 -36.15 -1.14
N ASP A 372 22.76 -35.86 -2.35
CA ASP A 372 22.28 -34.72 -3.13
C ASP A 372 20.81 -34.92 -3.53
N LEU A 373 20.10 -33.84 -3.89
CA LEU A 373 18.68 -33.86 -4.27
C LEU A 373 18.39 -34.87 -5.39
N LYS A 374 19.23 -34.89 -6.42
CA LYS A 374 19.10 -35.84 -7.54
C LYS A 374 19.23 -37.27 -7.07
N GLU A 375 20.30 -37.58 -6.34
CA GLU A 375 20.56 -38.91 -5.79
C GLU A 375 19.46 -39.36 -4.84
N SER A 376 18.90 -38.40 -4.06
CA SER A 376 17.78 -38.69 -3.14
C SER A 376 16.51 -39.09 -3.89
N VAL A 377 16.19 -38.41 -5.02
CA VAL A 377 15.02 -38.76 -5.83
C VAL A 377 15.25 -40.09 -6.56
N GLU A 378 16.46 -40.35 -7.07
CA GLU A 378 16.80 -41.64 -7.65
C GLU A 378 16.70 -42.80 -6.64
N GLN A 379 17.10 -42.56 -5.38
CA GLN A 379 16.97 -43.55 -4.31
C GLN A 379 15.49 -43.78 -3.94
N LEU A 380 14.67 -42.69 -3.91
CA LEU A 380 13.23 -42.82 -3.69
C LEU A 380 12.57 -43.70 -4.75
N ILE A 381 12.95 -43.54 -6.03
CA ILE A 381 12.42 -44.34 -7.14
C ILE A 381 12.80 -45.81 -6.96
N ARG A 382 14.08 -46.09 -6.58
CA ARG A 382 14.52 -47.48 -6.28
C ARG A 382 13.74 -48.10 -5.13
N GLU A 383 13.52 -47.35 -4.06
CA GLU A 383 12.74 -47.86 -2.89
C GLU A 383 11.25 -48.12 -3.18
N MET A 384 10.69 -47.48 -4.18
CA MET A 384 9.30 -47.72 -4.60
C MET A 384 9.12 -48.89 -5.57
N GLU A 385 10.23 -49.58 -5.98
CA GLU A 385 10.24 -50.78 -6.79
C GLU A 385 9.43 -50.68 -8.09
N PHE A 386 9.41 -49.48 -8.74
CA PHE A 386 8.64 -49.28 -9.94
C PHE A 386 9.02 -50.23 -11.08
N SER A 387 10.31 -50.54 -11.22
CA SER A 387 10.81 -51.46 -12.22
C SER A 387 10.21 -52.87 -12.09
N ASP A 388 9.96 -53.34 -10.86
CA ASP A 388 9.36 -54.64 -10.60
C ASP A 388 7.87 -54.69 -10.99
N HIS A 389 7.26 -53.52 -11.08
CA HIS A 389 5.88 -53.33 -11.52
C HIS A 389 5.75 -52.97 -13.00
N GLY A 390 6.87 -52.98 -13.76
CA GLY A 390 6.89 -52.72 -15.20
C GLY A 390 6.70 -51.26 -15.56
N VAL A 391 7.00 -50.31 -14.67
CA VAL A 391 6.93 -48.87 -14.90
C VAL A 391 8.32 -48.32 -15.19
N ASP A 392 8.49 -47.68 -16.36
CA ASP A 392 9.72 -47.01 -16.73
C ASP A 392 9.71 -45.54 -16.20
N ILE A 393 10.83 -45.12 -15.57
CA ILE A 393 10.92 -43.75 -15.02
C ILE A 393 12.10 -43.03 -15.66
N GLN A 394 11.82 -41.92 -16.33
CA GLN A 394 12.80 -41.04 -16.96
C GLN A 394 13.04 -39.81 -16.13
N LEU A 395 14.31 -39.58 -15.74
CA LEU A 395 14.75 -38.39 -15.01
C LEU A 395 15.58 -37.49 -15.91
N ASN A 396 15.11 -36.27 -16.11
CA ASN A 396 15.85 -35.25 -16.86
C ASN A 396 16.11 -34.03 -15.94
N TRP A 397 17.40 -33.81 -15.66
CA TRP A 397 17.85 -32.77 -14.73
C TRP A 397 18.78 -31.81 -15.45
N GLN A 398 18.44 -30.50 -15.45
CA GLN A 398 19.22 -29.45 -16.11
C GLN A 398 19.48 -28.31 -15.13
N GLY A 399 20.76 -28.00 -14.89
CA GLY A 399 21.21 -26.91 -14.02
C GLY A 399 22.04 -27.38 -12.83
N ASP A 400 22.53 -26.44 -12.04
CA ASP A 400 23.31 -26.69 -10.81
C ASP A 400 22.37 -26.55 -9.57
N TYR A 401 22.10 -27.66 -8.94
CA TYR A 401 21.19 -27.78 -7.79
C TYR A 401 21.86 -27.55 -6.43
N SER A 402 23.18 -27.42 -6.40
CA SER A 402 23.95 -27.18 -5.17
C SER A 402 23.59 -25.83 -4.53
N CYS A 403 23.21 -24.86 -5.36
CA CYS A 403 22.85 -23.49 -4.93
C CYS A 403 21.43 -23.37 -4.34
N LEU A 404 20.62 -24.43 -4.39
CA LEU A 404 19.27 -24.40 -3.84
C LEU A 404 19.30 -24.41 -2.31
N SER A 405 18.42 -23.60 -1.70
CA SER A 405 18.21 -23.64 -0.24
C SER A 405 17.66 -24.99 0.20
N ASP A 406 17.97 -25.40 1.45
CA ASP A 406 17.46 -26.66 2.01
C ASP A 406 15.96 -26.76 1.95
N THR A 407 15.25 -25.65 2.18
CA THR A 407 13.78 -25.58 2.09
C THR A 407 13.28 -25.91 0.69
N LEU A 408 13.97 -25.44 -0.37
CA LEU A 408 13.61 -25.76 -1.75
C LEU A 408 13.92 -27.24 -2.06
N LYS A 409 15.08 -27.74 -1.65
CA LYS A 409 15.46 -29.16 -1.85
C LYS A 409 14.43 -30.10 -1.23
N VAL A 410 14.06 -29.86 0.05
CA VAL A 410 13.03 -30.64 0.75
C VAL A 410 11.67 -30.52 0.05
N THR A 411 11.31 -29.31 -0.37
CA THR A 411 10.01 -29.10 -1.06
C THR A 411 9.97 -29.86 -2.39
N ILE A 412 10.99 -29.76 -3.22
CA ILE A 412 11.08 -30.48 -4.52
C ILE A 412 11.01 -31.98 -4.28
N PHE A 413 11.78 -32.49 -3.31
CA PHE A 413 11.74 -33.91 -2.96
C PHE A 413 10.33 -34.36 -2.55
N ARG A 414 9.64 -33.61 -1.69
CA ARG A 414 8.27 -33.91 -1.26
C ARG A 414 7.26 -33.88 -2.41
N LEU A 415 7.43 -32.94 -3.33
CA LEU A 415 6.59 -32.86 -4.53
C LEU A 415 6.79 -34.08 -5.43
N CYS A 416 8.04 -34.51 -5.63
CA CYS A 416 8.34 -35.77 -6.35
C CYS A 416 7.76 -36.97 -5.61
N GLN A 417 7.98 -37.07 -4.29
CA GLN A 417 7.49 -38.18 -3.47
C GLN A 417 5.96 -38.32 -3.54
N GLU A 418 5.23 -37.24 -3.38
CA GLU A 418 3.76 -37.27 -3.42
C GLU A 418 3.24 -37.57 -4.82
N SER A 419 3.88 -37.01 -5.86
CA SER A 419 3.49 -37.27 -7.25
C SER A 419 3.74 -38.71 -7.65
N LEU A 420 4.90 -39.28 -7.29
CA LEU A 420 5.22 -40.69 -7.52
C LEU A 420 4.28 -41.61 -6.75
N ASN A 421 3.97 -41.28 -5.49
CA ASN A 421 3.03 -42.09 -4.68
C ASN A 421 1.60 -42.08 -5.27
N ASN A 422 1.18 -40.95 -5.84
CA ASN A 422 -0.10 -40.84 -6.51
C ASN A 422 -0.10 -41.63 -7.83
N ALA A 423 0.97 -41.54 -8.61
CA ALA A 423 1.12 -42.34 -9.83
C ALA A 423 1.10 -43.82 -9.55
N TYR A 424 1.85 -44.27 -8.53
CA TYR A 424 1.88 -45.68 -8.12
C TYR A 424 0.50 -46.21 -7.70
N LYS A 425 -0.26 -45.42 -6.91
CA LYS A 425 -1.55 -45.85 -6.39
C LYS A 425 -2.70 -45.80 -7.37
N TYR A 426 -2.68 -44.78 -8.25
CA TYR A 426 -3.89 -44.40 -8.98
C TYR A 426 -3.74 -44.35 -10.49
N ALA A 427 -2.51 -44.15 -11.01
CA ALA A 427 -2.37 -43.85 -12.43
C ALA A 427 -2.42 -45.11 -13.32
N GLN A 428 -2.00 -46.29 -12.86
CA GLN A 428 -1.77 -47.47 -13.70
C GLN A 428 -0.87 -47.13 -14.91
N ALA A 429 0.10 -46.24 -14.71
CA ALA A 429 1.00 -45.78 -15.74
C ALA A 429 2.09 -46.84 -16.04
N SER A 430 2.54 -46.88 -17.29
CA SER A 430 3.69 -47.66 -17.71
C SER A 430 4.95 -46.78 -17.87
N GLU A 431 4.81 -45.46 -17.95
CA GLU A 431 5.90 -44.51 -18.07
C GLU A 431 5.64 -43.28 -17.19
N ILE A 432 6.68 -42.82 -16.46
CA ILE A 432 6.66 -41.58 -15.69
C ILE A 432 7.90 -40.78 -16.05
N ARG A 433 7.70 -39.47 -16.35
CA ARG A 433 8.79 -38.56 -16.66
C ARG A 433 8.85 -37.44 -15.64
N ILE A 434 10.04 -37.21 -15.09
CA ILE A 434 10.33 -36.12 -14.15
C ILE A 434 11.39 -35.23 -14.78
N GLU A 435 11.05 -33.99 -15.01
CA GLU A 435 11.94 -32.98 -15.57
C GLU A 435 12.11 -31.83 -14.60
N LEU A 436 13.35 -31.54 -14.22
CA LEU A 436 13.71 -30.40 -13.37
C LEU A 436 14.68 -29.50 -14.09
N THR A 437 14.29 -28.23 -14.26
CA THR A 437 15.11 -27.21 -14.91
C THR A 437 15.35 -26.06 -13.94
N LEU A 438 16.60 -25.62 -13.84
CA LEU A 438 17.02 -24.53 -12.98
C LEU A 438 17.61 -23.38 -13.81
N ASP A 439 16.73 -22.41 -14.17
CA ASP A 439 17.10 -21.19 -14.87
C ASP A 439 16.93 -19.96 -13.95
N GLU A 440 16.11 -18.98 -14.36
CA GLU A 440 15.69 -17.85 -13.51
C GLU A 440 14.76 -18.29 -12.38
N GLN A 441 14.04 -19.38 -12.58
CA GLN A 441 13.18 -20.05 -11.60
C GLN A 441 13.43 -21.57 -11.64
N VAL A 442 12.96 -22.25 -10.61
CA VAL A 442 12.95 -23.72 -10.56
C VAL A 442 11.67 -24.20 -11.21
N SER A 443 11.78 -24.94 -12.32
CA SER A 443 10.64 -25.54 -13.03
C SER A 443 10.69 -27.05 -12.89
N LEU A 444 9.65 -27.64 -12.27
CA LEU A 444 9.48 -29.08 -12.11
C LEU A 444 8.25 -29.55 -12.89
N PHE A 445 8.47 -30.49 -13.80
CA PHE A 445 7.40 -31.17 -14.55
C PHE A 445 7.41 -32.65 -14.21
N ILE A 446 6.23 -33.17 -13.86
CA ILE A 446 6.02 -34.59 -13.60
C ILE A 446 4.87 -35.05 -14.46
N THR A 447 5.11 -36.01 -15.34
CA THR A 447 4.13 -36.48 -16.30
C THR A 447 4.05 -38.01 -16.23
N ASP A 448 2.85 -38.57 -16.16
CA ASP A 448 2.57 -39.99 -16.32
C ASP A 448 1.68 -40.24 -17.54
N ASN A 449 1.74 -41.43 -18.09
CA ASN A 449 0.89 -41.89 -19.20
C ASN A 449 -0.29 -42.75 -18.74
N GLY A 450 -0.73 -42.60 -17.48
CA GLY A 450 -1.77 -43.42 -16.86
C GLY A 450 -3.18 -43.05 -17.29
N ILE A 451 -4.18 -43.54 -16.55
CA ILE A 451 -5.62 -43.39 -16.87
C ILE A 451 -6.13 -41.97 -16.71
N GLY A 452 -5.41 -41.08 -16.02
CA GLY A 452 -5.85 -39.73 -15.68
C GLY A 452 -7.07 -39.69 -14.75
N PHE A 453 -7.54 -38.47 -14.46
CA PHE A 453 -8.70 -38.24 -13.60
C PHE A 453 -9.39 -36.91 -13.93
N LYS A 454 -10.64 -36.76 -13.47
CA LYS A 454 -11.35 -35.46 -13.59
C LYS A 454 -10.80 -34.49 -12.57
N THR A 455 -10.35 -33.33 -13.05
CA THR A 455 -9.73 -32.28 -12.20
C THR A 455 -10.67 -31.79 -11.08
N GLN A 456 -11.98 -31.97 -11.22
CA GLN A 456 -12.97 -31.63 -10.21
C GLN A 456 -12.92 -32.59 -8.99
N ASP A 457 -12.46 -33.83 -9.16
CA ASP A 457 -12.37 -34.83 -8.09
C ASP A 457 -11.11 -34.62 -7.22
N LEU A 458 -10.16 -33.83 -7.67
CA LEU A 458 -8.88 -33.51 -7.00
C LEU A 458 -9.03 -32.68 -5.72
N MET A 459 -10.07 -31.83 -5.65
CA MET A 459 -10.24 -30.88 -4.55
C MET A 459 -10.45 -31.56 -3.18
N ASN A 460 -10.70 -32.86 -3.16
CA ASN A 460 -10.96 -33.62 -1.93
C ASN A 460 -9.73 -34.41 -1.43
N GLY A 461 -8.63 -34.49 -2.16
CA GLY A 461 -7.41 -35.23 -1.78
C GLY A 461 -6.44 -34.38 -0.94
N MET A 462 -6.09 -34.86 0.28
CA MET A 462 -5.12 -34.13 1.15
C MET A 462 -3.73 -34.00 0.52
N GLY A 463 -3.31 -34.94 -0.33
CA GLY A 463 -1.97 -34.91 -0.96
C GLY A 463 -1.77 -33.75 -1.95
N VAL A 464 -2.71 -33.60 -2.91
CA VAL A 464 -2.64 -32.53 -3.91
C VAL A 464 -2.77 -31.15 -3.28
N ARG A 465 -3.69 -31.02 -2.30
CA ARG A 465 -3.84 -29.80 -1.54
C ARG A 465 -2.57 -29.44 -0.79
N GLY A 466 -1.91 -30.40 -0.14
CA GLY A 466 -0.64 -30.19 0.53
C GLY A 466 0.48 -29.77 -0.40
N MET A 467 0.55 -30.34 -1.61
CA MET A 467 1.50 -29.89 -2.65
C MET A 467 1.24 -28.44 -3.04
N GLN A 468 -0.02 -28.07 -3.30
CA GLN A 468 -0.40 -26.73 -3.70
C GLN A 468 -0.10 -25.69 -2.60
N GLU A 469 -0.43 -26.00 -1.36
CA GLU A 469 -0.16 -25.12 -0.20
C GLU A 469 1.35 -24.89 -0.03
N ARG A 470 2.20 -25.91 -0.17
CA ARG A 470 3.67 -25.79 -0.10
C ARG A 470 4.22 -24.91 -1.23
N VAL A 471 3.77 -25.11 -2.47
CA VAL A 471 4.21 -24.32 -3.61
C VAL A 471 3.81 -22.85 -3.45
N GLN A 472 2.56 -22.59 -3.05
CA GLN A 472 2.07 -21.22 -2.82
C GLN A 472 2.79 -20.51 -1.69
N ALA A 473 3.10 -21.19 -0.60
CA ALA A 473 3.82 -20.61 0.54
C ALA A 473 5.24 -20.16 0.17
N LEU A 474 5.88 -20.83 -0.79
CA LEU A 474 7.17 -20.42 -1.34
C LEU A 474 7.03 -19.36 -2.46
N GLY A 475 5.82 -18.90 -2.74
CA GLY A 475 5.55 -17.91 -3.79
C GLY A 475 5.56 -18.49 -5.20
N GLY A 476 5.48 -19.82 -5.31
CA GLY A 476 5.43 -20.54 -6.58
C GLY A 476 4.02 -20.67 -7.14
N LYS A 477 3.94 -21.30 -8.31
CA LYS A 477 2.69 -21.64 -9.01
C LYS A 477 2.68 -23.12 -9.33
N MET A 478 1.52 -23.76 -9.20
CA MET A 478 1.30 -25.16 -9.56
C MET A 478 0.08 -25.27 -10.44
N ALA A 479 0.19 -26.03 -11.51
CA ALA A 479 -0.92 -26.40 -12.39
C ALA A 479 -0.92 -27.93 -12.60
N ILE A 480 -2.12 -28.51 -12.64
CA ILE A 480 -2.33 -29.93 -12.89
C ILE A 480 -3.27 -30.05 -14.08
N ASN A 481 -2.82 -30.75 -15.11
CA ASN A 481 -3.58 -31.08 -16.29
C ASN A 481 -3.80 -32.61 -16.33
N SER A 482 -5.05 -33.03 -16.20
CA SER A 482 -5.43 -34.42 -16.30
C SER A 482 -6.86 -34.51 -16.80
N THR A 483 -7.13 -35.40 -17.74
CA THR A 483 -8.46 -35.68 -18.26
C THR A 483 -8.57 -37.17 -18.54
N PRO A 484 -9.70 -37.82 -18.24
CA PRO A 484 -9.89 -39.25 -18.53
C PRO A 484 -9.85 -39.59 -20.03
N SER A 485 -9.93 -38.59 -20.91
CA SER A 485 -9.90 -38.76 -22.36
C SER A 485 -8.51 -38.55 -22.99
N ILE A 486 -7.60 -37.90 -22.26
CA ILE A 486 -6.20 -37.76 -22.63
C ILE A 486 -5.43 -38.59 -21.61
N SER A 487 -4.87 -39.72 -22.03
CA SER A 487 -4.15 -40.62 -21.15
C SER A 487 -3.03 -39.89 -20.42
N GLY A 488 -3.12 -39.86 -19.07
CA GLY A 488 -2.08 -39.40 -18.18
C GLY A 488 -2.39 -38.15 -17.38
N THR A 489 -1.44 -37.81 -16.48
CA THR A 489 -1.45 -36.59 -15.65
C THR A 489 -0.18 -35.81 -15.87
N GLN A 490 -0.30 -34.50 -15.99
CA GLN A 490 0.83 -33.57 -16.03
C GLN A 490 0.73 -32.59 -14.87
N ILE A 491 1.76 -32.58 -14.02
CA ILE A 491 1.93 -31.62 -12.91
C ILE A 491 3.07 -30.68 -13.32
N SER A 492 2.78 -29.38 -13.37
CA SER A 492 3.75 -28.33 -13.67
C SER A 492 3.87 -27.39 -12.48
N ILE A 493 5.09 -27.17 -12.01
CA ILE A 493 5.39 -26.39 -10.82
C ILE A 493 6.51 -25.41 -11.16
N ALA A 494 6.31 -24.13 -10.78
CA ALA A 494 7.32 -23.10 -10.90
C ALA A 494 7.55 -22.48 -9.50
N LEU A 495 8.78 -22.49 -9.02
CA LEU A 495 9.22 -21.95 -7.75
C LEU A 495 10.26 -20.84 -7.96
N PRO A 496 10.20 -19.72 -7.21
CA PRO A 496 11.25 -18.71 -7.27
C PRO A 496 12.57 -19.28 -6.74
N LYS A 497 13.66 -18.94 -7.41
CA LYS A 497 15.01 -19.26 -6.93
C LYS A 497 15.29 -18.41 -5.69
N MET A 498 15.45 -19.04 -4.53
CA MET A 498 15.75 -18.41 -3.25
C MET A 498 17.18 -18.68 -2.83
#